data_34d02289b898f6daeb41b3a0ca3ef137
#
_entry.id   34d02289b898f6daeb41b3a0ca3ef137
#
_cell.length_a   1.000
_cell.length_b   1.000
_cell.length_c   1.000
_cell.angle_alpha   90.00
_cell.angle_beta   90.00
_cell.angle_gamma   90.00
#
_symmetry.space_group_name_H-M   'P 1'
#
loop_
_entity.id
_entity.type
_entity.pdbx_description
1 polymer ?
#
loop_
_entity_poly.entity_id
_entity_poly.type
_entity_poly.pdbx_seq_one_letter_code
_entity_poly.pdbx_strand_id
1 'polypeptide(L)'
;MSVSYSFSVLIVSFYICTFAKTLNIKMKVSNEIISNLKEHQSSTPSKWRENAEWRVANKSWLRYSQHIAMLMLDRMEELDITQKQLSELMGCSQQYISQVLKGQEKLSLETISKIETCLQIRILS
;
A
#
# COMPACT_ATOMS: atom_id res chain seq x y z
N MET A 1 -48.49 -18.88 8.09
CA MET A 1 -47.48 -18.39 7.13
C MET A 1 -47.30 -16.87 7.09
N SER A 2 -48.25 -16.10 7.55
CA SER A 2 -48.12 -14.62 7.63
C SER A 2 -47.22 -14.10 8.75
N VAL A 3 -46.89 -14.90 9.75
CA VAL A 3 -46.09 -14.50 10.92
C VAL A 3 -44.60 -14.45 10.62
N SER A 4 -44.07 -15.23 9.67
CA SER A 4 -42.65 -15.21 9.32
C SER A 4 -42.24 -14.02 8.49
N TYR A 5 -43.14 -13.42 7.72
CA TYR A 5 -42.87 -12.23 6.94
C TYR A 5 -42.79 -10.96 7.81
N SER A 6 -43.57 -10.84 8.85
CA SER A 6 -43.56 -9.72 9.77
C SER A 6 -42.28 -9.70 10.64
N PHE A 7 -41.73 -10.85 10.98
CA PHE A 7 -40.49 -10.99 11.73
C PHE A 7 -39.27 -10.55 10.91
N SER A 8 -39.19 -10.92 9.63
CA SER A 8 -38.10 -10.52 8.77
C SER A 8 -38.09 -9.02 8.46
N VAL A 9 -39.27 -8.41 8.30
CA VAL A 9 -39.40 -6.95 8.11
C VAL A 9 -39.00 -6.18 9.37
N LEU A 10 -39.34 -6.65 10.56
CA LEU A 10 -38.92 -6.05 11.83
C LEU A 10 -37.40 -6.13 12.04
N ILE A 11 -36.80 -7.26 11.72
CA ILE A 11 -35.34 -7.44 11.80
C ILE A 11 -34.61 -6.51 10.83
N VAL A 12 -35.05 -6.42 9.58
CA VAL A 12 -34.48 -5.52 8.57
C VAL A 12 -34.64 -4.05 8.98
N SER A 13 -35.81 -3.66 9.50
CA SER A 13 -36.05 -2.30 10.03
C SER A 13 -35.13 -1.98 11.22
N PHE A 14 -34.92 -2.94 12.12
CA PHE A 14 -34.01 -2.78 13.25
C PHE A 14 -32.54 -2.64 12.80
N TYR A 15 -32.11 -3.43 11.83
CA TYR A 15 -30.75 -3.31 11.23
C TYR A 15 -30.56 -1.96 10.53
N ILE A 16 -31.53 -1.47 9.80
CA ILE A 16 -31.48 -0.16 9.13
C ILE A 16 -31.39 0.98 10.15
N CYS A 17 -32.16 0.95 11.24
CA CYS A 17 -32.07 1.93 12.31
C CYS A 17 -30.74 1.90 13.03
N THR A 18 -30.19 0.72 13.32
CA THR A 18 -28.88 0.56 13.96
C THR A 18 -27.76 1.03 13.02
N PHE A 19 -27.82 0.73 11.74
CA PHE A 19 -26.87 1.18 10.74
C PHE A 19 -26.88 2.71 10.55
N ALA A 20 -28.06 3.34 10.53
CA ALA A 20 -28.20 4.80 10.45
C ALA A 20 -27.62 5.50 11.69
N LYS A 21 -27.83 4.95 12.89
CA LYS A 21 -27.20 5.46 14.12
C LYS A 21 -25.67 5.32 14.09
N THR A 22 -25.16 4.21 13.60
CA THR A 22 -23.72 3.98 13.46
C THR A 22 -23.08 4.93 12.45
N LEU A 23 -23.75 5.21 11.33
CA LEU A 23 -23.32 6.22 10.34
C LEU A 23 -23.29 7.63 10.92
N ASN A 24 -24.30 8.03 11.68
CA ASN A 24 -24.35 9.35 12.35
C ASN A 24 -23.21 9.51 13.37
N ILE A 25 -22.91 8.49 14.15
CA ILE A 25 -21.79 8.50 15.09
C ILE A 25 -20.45 8.61 14.33
N LYS A 26 -20.29 7.87 13.23
CA LYS A 26 -19.09 7.94 12.39
C LYS A 26 -18.85 9.31 11.78
N MET A 27 -19.90 9.97 11.30
CA MET A 27 -19.80 11.33 10.74
C MET A 27 -19.47 12.36 11.82
N LYS A 28 -20.03 12.23 13.02
CA LYS A 28 -19.77 13.15 14.14
C LYS A 28 -18.33 13.04 14.64
N VAL A 29 -17.82 11.82 14.80
CA VAL A 29 -16.42 11.55 15.16
C VAL A 29 -15.46 12.08 14.08
N SER A 30 -15.80 11.93 12.81
CA SER A 30 -15.01 12.43 11.69
C SER A 30 -14.87 13.96 11.72
N ASN A 31 -15.93 14.68 12.03
CA ASN A 31 -15.89 16.14 12.10
C ASN A 31 -15.09 16.68 13.30
N GLU A 32 -15.19 16.04 14.45
CA GLU A 32 -14.37 16.38 15.62
C GLU A 32 -12.88 16.10 15.37
N ILE A 33 -12.56 14.96 14.77
CA ILE A 33 -11.19 14.62 14.40
C ILE A 33 -10.63 15.62 13.39
N ILE A 34 -11.41 16.04 12.41
CA ILE A 34 -11.00 17.04 11.40
C ILE A 34 -10.78 18.41 12.04
N SER A 35 -11.62 18.84 12.99
CA SER A 35 -11.42 20.11 13.70
C SER A 35 -10.16 20.10 14.57
N ASN A 36 -9.95 19.02 15.33
CA ASN A 36 -8.76 18.85 16.16
C ASN A 36 -7.46 18.78 15.32
N LEU A 37 -7.51 18.13 14.15
CA LEU A 37 -6.39 18.10 13.22
C LEU A 37 -6.07 19.47 12.63
N LYS A 38 -7.06 20.34 12.44
CA LYS A 38 -6.85 21.72 11.98
C LYS A 38 -6.20 22.60 13.03
N GLU A 39 -6.56 22.43 14.31
CA GLU A 39 -5.95 23.18 15.43
C GLU A 39 -4.49 22.79 15.65
N HIS A 40 -4.12 21.54 15.42
CA HIS A 40 -2.75 21.01 15.55
C HIS A 40 -1.95 21.06 14.24
N GLN A 41 -2.47 21.70 13.21
CA GLN A 41 -1.78 21.83 11.95
C GLN A 41 -0.54 22.72 12.13
N SER A 42 0.64 22.12 12.11
CA SER A 42 1.90 22.86 12.12
C SER A 42 1.97 23.81 10.92
N SER A 43 2.42 25.04 11.14
CA SER A 43 2.59 26.06 10.10
C SER A 43 3.64 25.70 9.03
N THR A 44 4.44 24.67 9.26
CA THR A 44 5.37 24.11 8.29
C THR A 44 4.66 23.14 7.34
N PRO A 45 4.70 23.38 6.02
CA PRO A 45 4.16 22.45 5.05
C PRO A 45 4.85 21.09 5.20
N SER A 46 4.09 20.07 5.51
CA SER A 46 4.64 18.74 5.70
C SER A 46 5.05 18.13 4.35
N LYS A 47 6.23 17.54 4.30
CA LYS A 47 6.77 16.85 3.11
C LYS A 47 5.86 15.73 2.57
N TRP A 48 4.82 15.31 3.31
CA TRP A 48 3.90 14.28 2.85
C TRP A 48 3.08 14.70 1.62
N ARG A 49 2.74 15.99 1.51
CA ARG A 49 2.00 16.54 0.36
C ARG A 49 2.86 16.51 -0.90
N GLU A 50 4.11 16.98 -0.79
CA GLU A 50 5.09 16.91 -1.88
C GLU A 50 5.32 15.46 -2.33
N ASN A 51 5.47 14.54 -1.37
CA ASN A 51 5.60 13.12 -1.64
C ASN A 51 4.36 12.52 -2.31
N ALA A 52 3.16 12.97 -1.92
CA ALA A 52 1.92 12.52 -2.54
C ALA A 52 1.78 13.03 -3.98
N GLU A 53 2.08 14.30 -4.23
CA GLU A 53 2.09 14.90 -5.56
C GLU A 53 3.13 14.23 -6.47
N TRP A 54 4.33 13.98 -5.94
CA TRP A 54 5.37 13.25 -6.65
C TRP A 54 4.93 11.84 -7.04
N ARG A 55 4.26 11.10 -6.14
CA ARG A 55 3.72 9.75 -6.42
C ARG A 55 2.65 9.79 -7.52
N VAL A 56 1.78 10.79 -7.51
CA VAL A 56 0.75 10.96 -8.53
C VAL A 56 1.39 11.22 -9.89
N ALA A 57 2.38 12.13 -9.95
CA ALA A 57 3.11 12.45 -11.18
C ALA A 57 3.91 11.26 -11.74
N ASN A 58 4.39 10.37 -10.87
CA ASN A 58 5.22 9.23 -11.26
C ASN A 58 4.47 7.87 -11.23
N LYS A 59 3.15 7.89 -11.10
CA LYS A 59 2.33 6.69 -10.93
C LYS A 59 2.52 5.62 -12.02
N SER A 60 2.82 6.02 -13.23
CA SER A 60 2.93 5.11 -14.38
C SER A 60 4.05 4.08 -14.21
N TRP A 61 5.26 4.52 -13.89
CA TRP A 61 6.40 3.63 -13.70
C TRP A 61 6.51 3.09 -12.27
N LEU A 62 6.07 3.87 -11.28
CA LEU A 62 6.14 3.50 -9.87
C LEU A 62 5.37 2.20 -9.58
N ARG A 63 4.23 2.00 -10.22
CA ARG A 63 3.45 0.77 -10.14
C ARG A 63 4.26 -0.47 -10.55
N TYR A 64 5.05 -0.36 -11.62
CA TYR A 64 5.91 -1.46 -12.06
C TYR A 64 7.05 -1.73 -11.09
N SER A 65 7.72 -0.68 -10.60
CA SER A 65 8.77 -0.83 -9.59
C SER A 65 8.26 -1.48 -8.30
N GLN A 66 7.07 -1.12 -7.84
CA GLN A 66 6.43 -1.73 -6.67
C GLN A 66 6.08 -3.20 -6.90
N HIS A 67 5.58 -3.53 -8.09
CA HIS A 67 5.28 -4.92 -8.44
C HIS A 67 6.54 -5.78 -8.46
N ILE A 68 7.61 -5.29 -9.07
CA ILE A 68 8.91 -5.96 -9.09
C ILE A 68 9.45 -6.14 -7.67
N ALA A 69 9.36 -5.11 -6.82
CA ALA A 69 9.79 -5.19 -5.44
C ALA A 69 9.04 -6.28 -4.65
N MET A 70 7.74 -6.44 -4.87
CA MET A 70 6.93 -7.51 -4.26
C MET A 70 7.41 -8.90 -4.72
N LEU A 71 7.62 -9.11 -6.02
CA LEU A 71 8.13 -10.37 -6.56
C LEU A 71 9.51 -10.71 -5.99
N MET A 72 10.38 -9.70 -5.83
CA MET A 72 11.69 -9.88 -5.23
C MET A 72 11.60 -10.30 -3.76
N LEU A 73 10.73 -9.65 -2.97
CA LEU A 73 10.54 -9.97 -1.56
C LEU A 73 10.00 -11.39 -1.37
N ASP A 74 8.98 -11.78 -2.14
CA ASP A 74 8.41 -13.12 -2.11
C ASP A 74 9.48 -14.18 -2.41
N ARG A 75 10.30 -13.93 -3.44
CA ARG A 75 11.36 -14.87 -3.83
C ARG A 75 12.51 -14.91 -2.84
N MET A 76 12.87 -13.78 -2.25
CA MET A 76 13.87 -13.71 -1.19
C MET A 76 13.45 -14.51 0.05
N GLU A 77 12.17 -14.45 0.40
CA GLU A 77 11.60 -15.22 1.49
C GLU A 77 11.62 -16.73 1.20
N GLU A 78 11.23 -17.14 -0.01
CA GLU A 78 11.29 -18.55 -0.44
C GLU A 78 12.71 -19.13 -0.41
N LEU A 79 13.71 -18.34 -0.79
CA LEU A 79 15.12 -18.74 -0.85
C LEU A 79 15.89 -18.47 0.45
N ASP A 80 15.27 -17.85 1.43
CA ASP A 80 15.88 -17.42 2.70
C ASP A 80 17.13 -16.55 2.48
N ILE A 81 17.06 -15.62 1.53
CA ILE A 81 18.15 -14.73 1.14
C ILE A 81 17.95 -13.36 1.79
N THR A 82 19.01 -12.85 2.43
CA THR A 82 19.02 -11.49 2.99
C THR A 82 19.36 -10.43 1.94
N GLN A 83 19.02 -9.17 2.22
CA GLN A 83 19.38 -8.04 1.34
C GLN A 83 20.88 -7.93 1.09
N LYS A 84 21.69 -8.27 2.08
CA LYS A 84 23.14 -8.29 1.96
C LYS A 84 23.63 -9.35 0.95
N GLN A 85 23.12 -10.56 1.07
CA GLN A 85 23.44 -11.65 0.14
C GLN A 85 22.99 -11.33 -1.28
N LEU A 86 21.79 -10.75 -1.44
CA LEU A 86 21.30 -10.32 -2.74
C LEU A 86 22.19 -9.22 -3.34
N SER A 87 22.67 -8.27 -2.54
CA SER A 87 23.57 -7.22 -3.00
C SER A 87 24.91 -7.79 -3.50
N GLU A 88 25.42 -8.79 -2.83
CA GLU A 88 26.65 -9.52 -3.24
C GLU A 88 26.43 -10.27 -4.57
N LEU A 89 25.30 -10.96 -4.72
CA LEU A 89 24.94 -11.69 -5.94
C LEU A 89 24.77 -10.77 -7.15
N MET A 90 24.17 -9.59 -6.94
CA MET A 90 23.95 -8.61 -8.00
C MET A 90 25.14 -7.69 -8.25
N GLY A 91 26.16 -7.69 -7.37
CA GLY A 91 27.32 -6.81 -7.47
C GLY A 91 26.98 -5.33 -7.25
N CYS A 92 26.03 -5.02 -6.38
CA CYS A 92 25.60 -3.66 -6.06
C CYS A 92 25.60 -3.41 -4.55
N SER A 93 25.38 -2.16 -4.12
CA SER A 93 25.34 -1.84 -2.71
C SER A 93 24.05 -2.32 -2.03
N GLN A 94 24.14 -2.69 -0.76
CA GLN A 94 22.97 -3.08 0.05
C GLN A 94 21.95 -1.93 0.13
N GLN A 95 22.42 -0.67 0.17
CA GLN A 95 21.57 0.50 0.17
C GLN A 95 20.73 0.61 -1.11
N TYR A 96 21.31 0.32 -2.26
CA TYR A 96 20.59 0.27 -3.54
C TYR A 96 19.51 -0.80 -3.54
N ILE A 97 19.81 -2.02 -3.08
CA ILE A 97 18.83 -3.10 -2.92
C ILE A 97 17.68 -2.66 -2.00
N SER A 98 17.98 -2.01 -0.88
CA SER A 98 16.95 -1.49 0.03
C SER A 98 16.02 -0.48 -0.65
N GLN A 99 16.54 0.39 -1.51
CA GLN A 99 15.73 1.34 -2.28
C GLN A 99 14.88 0.66 -3.34
N VAL A 100 15.44 -0.32 -4.04
CA VAL A 100 14.70 -1.14 -5.02
C VAL A 100 13.53 -1.87 -4.35
N LEU A 101 13.75 -2.48 -3.19
CA LEU A 101 12.72 -3.20 -2.44
C LEU A 101 11.63 -2.28 -1.86
N LYS A 102 11.91 -0.98 -1.69
CA LYS A 102 10.88 0.02 -1.37
C LYS A 102 9.99 0.37 -2.56
N GLY A 103 10.37 -0.05 -3.79
CA GLY A 103 9.62 0.22 -5.00
C GLY A 103 9.61 1.70 -5.41
N GLN A 104 10.64 2.46 -5.05
CA GLN A 104 10.76 3.89 -5.34
C GLN A 104 11.86 4.21 -6.37
N GLU A 105 12.60 3.19 -6.81
CA GLU A 105 13.71 3.34 -7.74
C GLU A 105 13.30 3.05 -9.18
N LYS A 106 13.83 3.83 -10.11
CA LYS A 106 13.66 3.56 -11.55
C LYS A 106 14.59 2.44 -11.95
N LEU A 107 14.02 1.30 -12.31
CA LEU A 107 14.79 0.14 -12.71
C LEU A 107 15.13 0.20 -14.21
N SER A 108 16.39 0.03 -14.55
CA SER A 108 16.81 -0.19 -15.93
C SER A 108 16.54 -1.65 -16.35
N LEU A 109 16.41 -1.89 -17.66
CA LEU A 109 16.25 -3.24 -18.19
C LEU A 109 17.41 -4.15 -17.83
N GLU A 110 18.63 -3.61 -17.75
CA GLU A 110 19.82 -4.32 -17.29
C GLU A 110 19.65 -4.80 -15.83
N THR A 111 19.19 -3.91 -14.96
CA THR A 111 18.93 -4.24 -13.55
C THR A 111 17.86 -5.31 -13.42
N ILE A 112 16.77 -5.19 -14.18
CA ILE A 112 15.69 -6.18 -14.20
C ILE A 112 16.21 -7.55 -14.65
N SER A 113 17.01 -7.59 -15.71
CA SER A 113 17.63 -8.83 -16.19
C SER A 113 18.56 -9.47 -15.14
N LYS A 114 19.33 -8.68 -14.42
CA LYS A 114 20.14 -9.17 -13.29
C LYS A 114 19.29 -9.74 -12.16
N ILE A 115 18.20 -9.09 -11.82
CA ILE A 115 17.25 -9.58 -10.80
C ILE A 115 16.65 -10.92 -11.23
N GLU A 116 16.20 -11.03 -12.49
CA GLU A 116 15.66 -12.28 -13.03
C GLU A 116 16.66 -13.43 -12.95
N THR A 117 17.91 -13.14 -13.28
CA THR A 117 19.00 -14.15 -13.26
C THR A 117 19.36 -14.55 -11.83
N CYS A 118 19.52 -13.58 -10.93
CA CYS A 118 19.94 -13.86 -9.54
C CYS A 118 18.88 -14.58 -8.72
N LEU A 119 17.62 -14.20 -8.89
CA LEU A 119 16.49 -14.77 -8.15
C LEU A 119 15.75 -15.87 -8.89
N GLN A 120 16.11 -16.14 -10.14
CA GLN A 120 15.45 -17.13 -11.01
C GLN A 120 13.94 -16.93 -11.10
N ILE A 121 13.52 -15.68 -11.27
CA ILE A 121 12.14 -15.28 -11.49
C ILE A 121 11.93 -14.71 -12.90
N ARG A 122 10.69 -14.69 -13.37
CA ARG A 122 10.32 -14.01 -14.60
C ARG A 122 9.57 -12.73 -14.29
N ILE A 123 10.11 -11.60 -14.70
CA ILE A 123 9.51 -10.27 -14.55
C ILE A 123 8.98 -9.78 -15.88
N LEU A 124 9.81 -9.92 -16.93
CA LEU A 124 9.51 -9.52 -18.30
C LEU A 124 9.11 -10.77 -19.11
N SER A 125 7.91 -11.23 -18.97
CA SER A 125 7.42 -12.36 -19.79
C SER A 125 6.25 -11.94 -20.66
#